data_fbd80de08e8268c2e7e333f2b54f7b1f
#
_entry.id   fbd80de08e8268c2e7e333f2b54f7b1f
#
_cell.length_a   1.000
_cell.length_b   1.000
_cell.length_c   1.000
_cell.angle_alpha   90.00
_cell.angle_beta   90.00
_cell.angle_gamma   90.00
#
_symmetry.space_group_name_H-M   'P 1'
#
loop_
_entity.id
_entity.type
_entity.pdbx_description
1 polymer ?
#
loop_
_entity_poly.entity_id
_entity_poly.type
_entity_poly.pdbx_seq_one_letter_code
_entity_poly.pdbx_strand_id
1 'polypeptide(L)'
;TDKLLWRVMSDSGQVIREHYDMAIAYLEGGATYYVHDHVNADRKFTFLHVDYGFAGYTRELDKNCYPDFERIFTVSDEVKKSFVKAYPECSKDTYVFHNLIDQKEIRRKAELPGGFEDSYDGKRILTVGRLTAQKAYEISIDAMKILKDHGIKARWYVLGEGELRGKLQSQIDRLGLQKDFLLLGAKSNPYPYYKQCDLYVHATRFEGKSIAIQEA
;
A
#
# COMPACT_ATOMS: atom_id res chain seq x y z
N THR A 1 -2.66 11.74 14.25
CA THR A 1 -1.90 10.77 13.49
C THR A 1 -0.99 11.51 12.52
N ASP A 2 -0.24 10.85 11.67
CA ASP A 2 0.85 11.37 10.83
C ASP A 2 0.51 12.67 10.06
N LYS A 3 -0.75 12.82 9.68
CA LYS A 3 -1.27 14.01 8.97
C LYS A 3 -1.28 15.28 9.84
N LEU A 4 -1.49 15.12 11.14
CA LEU A 4 -1.43 16.23 12.11
C LEU A 4 0.01 16.54 12.53
N LEU A 5 0.91 15.56 12.42
CA LEU A 5 2.32 15.72 12.80
C LEU A 5 2.99 16.81 11.97
N TRP A 6 2.68 16.94 10.68
CA TRP A 6 3.27 17.99 9.87
C TRP A 6 2.92 19.39 10.37
N ARG A 7 1.70 19.63 10.84
CA ARG A 7 1.32 20.92 11.42
C ARG A 7 2.17 21.31 12.65
N VAL A 8 2.64 20.30 13.38
CA VAL A 8 3.47 20.51 14.60
C VAL A 8 4.96 20.54 14.24
N MET A 9 5.38 19.77 13.22
CA MET A 9 6.78 19.60 12.87
C MET A 9 7.26 20.54 11.76
N SER A 10 6.35 21.18 11.03
CA SER A 10 6.68 22.08 9.91
C SER A 10 7.68 23.16 10.30
N ASP A 11 7.46 23.81 11.45
CA ASP A 11 8.32 24.91 11.92
C ASP A 11 9.71 24.44 12.36
N SER A 12 9.87 23.15 12.65
CA SER A 12 11.18 22.53 13.02
C SER A 12 11.84 21.81 11.81
N GLY A 13 11.14 21.74 10.68
CA GLY A 13 11.65 21.15 9.45
C GLY A 13 12.80 21.98 8.87
N GLN A 14 13.90 21.32 8.45
CA GLN A 14 14.98 22.01 7.76
C GLN A 14 14.48 22.56 6.42
N VAL A 15 14.62 23.85 6.19
CA VAL A 15 14.35 24.48 4.89
C VAL A 15 15.55 24.21 3.98
N ILE A 16 15.30 23.64 2.83
CA ILE A 16 16.29 23.49 1.77
C ILE A 16 16.45 24.85 1.08
N ARG A 17 17.59 25.48 1.27
CA ARG A 17 17.86 26.84 0.75
C ARG A 17 18.40 26.84 -0.67
N GLU A 18 18.93 25.72 -1.12
CA GLU A 18 19.37 25.49 -2.49
C GLU A 18 18.18 25.65 -3.45
N HIS A 19 18.44 26.21 -4.60
CA HIS A 19 17.45 26.35 -5.68
C HIS A 19 17.55 25.14 -6.63
N TYR A 20 16.39 24.61 -7.03
CA TYR A 20 16.28 23.49 -7.96
C TYR A 20 15.39 23.85 -9.15
N ASP A 21 15.70 23.35 -10.33
CA ASP A 21 14.83 23.47 -11.50
C ASP A 21 13.51 22.72 -11.29
N MET A 22 13.56 21.63 -10.51
CA MET A 22 12.40 20.76 -10.27
C MET A 22 12.46 20.11 -8.89
N ALA A 23 11.31 20.03 -8.22
CA ALA A 23 11.11 19.27 -7.01
C ALA A 23 9.90 18.32 -7.15
N ILE A 24 10.06 17.08 -6.70
CA ILE A 24 9.02 16.05 -6.79
C ILE A 24 8.73 15.48 -5.41
N ALA A 25 7.48 15.62 -4.95
CA ALA A 25 6.96 14.88 -3.82
C ALA A 25 6.42 13.55 -4.31
N TYR A 26 7.12 12.44 -4.05
CA TYR A 26 6.73 11.11 -4.56
C TYR A 26 5.69 10.39 -3.69
N LEU A 27 5.16 11.03 -2.67
CA LEU A 27 4.10 10.55 -1.80
C LEU A 27 3.21 11.72 -1.35
N GLU A 28 1.93 11.44 -1.17
CA GLU A 28 0.98 12.35 -0.53
C GLU A 28 1.34 12.63 0.94
N GLY A 29 0.72 13.65 1.51
CA GLY A 29 0.86 14.00 2.91
C GLY A 29 2.20 14.68 3.22
N GLY A 30 2.95 14.19 4.21
CA GLY A 30 4.17 14.83 4.71
C GLY A 30 5.21 15.16 3.63
N ALA A 31 5.41 14.28 2.64
CA ALA A 31 6.34 14.55 1.53
C ALA A 31 5.85 15.70 0.64
N THR A 32 4.55 15.73 0.31
CA THR A 32 3.93 16.81 -0.46
C THR A 32 4.04 18.14 0.29
N TYR A 33 3.71 18.14 1.58
CA TYR A 33 3.78 19.35 2.41
C TYR A 33 5.21 19.86 2.55
N TYR A 34 6.18 18.95 2.74
CA TYR A 34 7.59 19.32 2.82
C TYR A 34 8.10 19.99 1.53
N VAL A 35 7.80 19.39 0.38
CA VAL A 35 8.19 19.98 -0.91
C VAL A 35 7.50 21.32 -1.13
N HIS A 36 6.24 21.45 -0.74
CA HIS A 36 5.50 22.71 -0.82
C HIS A 36 6.15 23.79 0.06
N ASP A 37 6.33 23.51 1.35
CA ASP A 37 6.68 24.51 2.37
C ASP A 37 8.19 24.80 2.45
N HIS A 38 9.06 23.80 2.19
CA HIS A 38 10.49 23.85 2.54
C HIS A 38 11.47 23.66 1.38
N VAL A 39 10.99 23.43 0.16
CA VAL A 39 11.86 23.25 -1.02
C VAL A 39 11.71 24.42 -1.97
N ASN A 40 12.82 25.07 -2.30
CA ASN A 40 12.88 26.14 -3.29
C ASN A 40 13.12 25.54 -4.69
N ALA A 41 12.09 25.57 -5.56
CA ALA A 41 12.20 25.03 -6.92
C ALA A 41 11.29 25.80 -7.88
N ASP A 42 11.72 25.90 -9.17
CA ASP A 42 10.94 26.55 -10.22
C ASP A 42 9.67 25.79 -10.53
N ARG A 43 9.74 24.46 -10.50
CA ARG A 43 8.63 23.57 -10.83
C ARG A 43 8.45 22.54 -9.73
N LYS A 44 7.22 22.37 -9.24
CA LYS A 44 6.89 21.38 -8.19
C LYS A 44 5.85 20.40 -8.70
N PHE A 45 6.10 19.12 -8.46
CA PHE A 45 5.22 18.00 -8.81
C PHE A 45 4.93 17.16 -7.59
N THR A 46 3.75 16.51 -7.57
CA THR A 46 3.38 15.61 -6.48
C THR A 46 2.68 14.35 -6.99
N PHE A 47 2.81 13.26 -6.23
CA PHE A 47 2.18 11.97 -6.51
C PHE A 47 1.20 11.60 -5.40
N LEU A 48 0.09 10.96 -5.80
CA LEU A 48 -0.95 10.42 -4.92
C LEU A 48 -1.08 8.92 -5.18
N HIS A 49 -0.78 8.12 -4.17
CA HIS A 49 -0.77 6.65 -4.26
C HIS A 49 -1.97 6.00 -3.59
N VAL A 50 -2.80 6.76 -2.87
CA VAL A 50 -3.97 6.26 -2.16
C VAL A 50 -5.22 7.02 -2.57
N ASP A 51 -6.39 6.42 -2.35
CA ASP A 51 -7.64 7.15 -2.47
C ASP A 51 -7.68 8.29 -1.44
N TYR A 52 -7.76 9.52 -1.92
CA TYR A 52 -7.66 10.73 -1.12
C TYR A 52 -8.72 10.79 -0.02
N GLY A 53 -9.98 10.50 -0.38
CA GLY A 53 -11.10 10.57 0.57
C GLY A 53 -11.08 9.42 1.58
N PHE A 54 -10.93 8.18 1.12
CA PHE A 54 -10.89 7.01 2.02
C PHE A 54 -9.66 7.00 2.92
N ALA A 55 -8.53 7.54 2.47
CA ALA A 55 -7.37 7.71 3.32
C ALA A 55 -7.55 8.83 4.36
N GLY A 56 -8.66 9.57 4.31
CA GLY A 56 -9.00 10.62 5.27
C GLY A 56 -8.16 11.88 5.11
N TYR A 57 -7.72 12.20 3.89
CA TYR A 57 -7.17 13.50 3.55
C TYR A 57 -8.29 14.53 3.36
N THR A 58 -8.01 15.78 3.69
CA THR A 58 -8.93 16.90 3.52
C THR A 58 -8.15 18.16 3.14
N ARG A 59 -8.80 19.08 2.43
CA ARG A 59 -8.17 20.38 2.07
C ARG A 59 -7.65 21.14 3.28
N GLU A 60 -8.36 21.02 4.42
CA GLU A 60 -7.95 21.67 5.66
C GLU A 60 -6.64 21.09 6.20
N LEU A 61 -6.49 19.75 6.19
CA LEU A 61 -5.26 19.08 6.60
C LEU A 61 -4.09 19.45 5.70
N ASP A 62 -4.34 19.51 4.40
CA ASP A 62 -3.35 19.83 3.37
C ASP A 62 -3.03 21.34 3.30
N LYS A 63 -3.68 22.18 4.10
CA LYS A 63 -3.57 23.66 4.01
C LYS A 63 -3.75 24.19 2.57
N ASN A 64 -4.52 23.47 1.76
CA ASN A 64 -4.78 23.80 0.36
C ASN A 64 -3.51 23.89 -0.51
N CYS A 65 -2.47 23.08 -0.27
CA CYS A 65 -1.17 23.18 -0.94
C CYS A 65 -1.18 22.69 -2.40
N TYR A 66 -2.10 21.80 -2.78
CA TYR A 66 -2.07 21.15 -4.11
C TYR A 66 -2.20 22.11 -5.31
N PRO A 67 -2.97 23.22 -5.26
CA PRO A 67 -3.02 24.18 -6.36
C PRO A 67 -1.67 24.84 -6.72
N ASP A 68 -0.69 24.81 -5.82
CA ASP A 68 0.64 25.38 -6.04
C ASP A 68 1.60 24.41 -6.76
N PHE A 69 1.17 23.17 -7.00
CA PHE A 69 1.93 22.22 -7.80
C PHE A 69 1.58 22.34 -9.28
N GLU A 70 2.61 22.36 -10.14
CA GLU A 70 2.42 22.47 -11.59
C GLU A 70 1.71 21.23 -12.17
N ARG A 71 1.99 20.04 -11.61
CA ARG A 71 1.33 18.78 -11.98
C ARG A 71 1.14 17.89 -10.77
N ILE A 72 0.03 17.19 -10.78
CA ILE A 72 -0.35 16.20 -9.78
C ILE A 72 -0.53 14.87 -10.49
N PHE A 73 0.17 13.84 -10.03
CA PHE A 73 0.09 12.51 -10.61
C PHE A 73 -0.64 11.56 -9.67
N THR A 74 -1.58 10.80 -10.20
CA THR A 74 -2.32 9.79 -9.46
C THR A 74 -2.05 8.41 -10.07
N VAL A 75 -2.03 7.37 -9.25
CA VAL A 75 -1.66 6.02 -9.70
C VAL A 75 -2.80 5.27 -10.42
N SER A 76 -4.02 5.82 -10.39
CA SER A 76 -5.19 5.28 -11.10
C SER A 76 -6.23 6.36 -11.36
N ASP A 77 -7.20 6.05 -12.25
CA ASP A 77 -8.33 6.93 -12.52
C ASP A 77 -9.25 7.11 -11.31
N GLU A 78 -9.37 6.08 -10.46
CA GLU A 78 -10.15 6.15 -9.22
C GLU A 78 -9.52 7.13 -8.24
N VAL A 79 -8.19 7.09 -8.06
CA VAL A 79 -7.46 8.05 -7.23
C VAL A 79 -7.62 9.46 -7.79
N LYS A 80 -7.53 9.64 -9.13
CA LYS A 80 -7.78 10.93 -9.77
C LYS A 80 -9.19 11.43 -9.48
N LYS A 81 -10.21 10.62 -9.66
CA LYS A 81 -11.62 10.98 -9.40
C LYS A 81 -11.83 11.40 -7.94
N SER A 82 -11.28 10.62 -7.00
CA SER A 82 -11.35 10.91 -5.57
C SER A 82 -10.68 12.24 -5.22
N PHE A 83 -9.48 12.49 -5.75
CA PHE A 83 -8.73 13.72 -5.53
C PHE A 83 -9.43 14.94 -6.15
N VAL A 84 -9.83 14.86 -7.42
CA VAL A 84 -10.50 15.98 -8.13
C VAL A 84 -11.84 16.33 -7.50
N LYS A 85 -12.52 15.40 -6.84
CA LYS A 85 -13.72 15.71 -6.06
C LYS A 85 -13.41 16.68 -4.91
N ALA A 86 -12.24 16.60 -4.31
CA ALA A 86 -11.79 17.49 -3.25
C ALA A 86 -11.14 18.78 -3.80
N TYR A 87 -10.47 18.69 -4.95
CA TYR A 87 -9.76 19.77 -5.64
C TYR A 87 -10.20 19.91 -7.11
N PRO A 88 -11.43 20.37 -7.39
CA PRO A 88 -11.94 20.49 -8.77
C PRO A 88 -11.09 21.41 -9.65
N GLU A 89 -10.50 22.44 -9.07
CA GLU A 89 -9.61 23.40 -9.74
C GLU A 89 -8.34 22.76 -10.28
N CYS A 90 -7.86 21.70 -9.64
CA CYS A 90 -6.65 20.96 -10.07
C CYS A 90 -6.92 19.93 -11.18
N SER A 91 -8.17 19.80 -11.65
CA SER A 91 -8.56 18.74 -12.60
C SER A 91 -7.73 18.72 -13.88
N LYS A 92 -7.39 19.90 -14.43
CA LYS A 92 -6.60 20.04 -15.67
C LYS A 92 -5.13 19.65 -15.48
N ASP A 93 -4.61 19.82 -14.26
CA ASP A 93 -3.22 19.60 -13.90
C ASP A 93 -3.00 18.26 -13.19
N THR A 94 -4.06 17.42 -13.11
CA THR A 94 -4.02 16.09 -12.54
C THR A 94 -3.98 15.03 -13.65
N TYR A 95 -2.95 14.20 -13.65
CA TYR A 95 -2.70 13.14 -14.64
C TYR A 95 -2.63 11.79 -13.98
N VAL A 96 -3.05 10.74 -14.71
CA VAL A 96 -2.84 9.36 -14.26
C VAL A 96 -1.45 8.90 -14.70
N PHE A 97 -0.66 8.44 -13.76
CA PHE A 97 0.66 7.85 -13.96
C PHE A 97 0.70 6.50 -13.23
N HIS A 98 0.48 5.44 -13.99
CA HIS A 98 0.43 4.09 -13.43
C HIS A 98 1.78 3.64 -12.88
N ASN A 99 1.75 2.89 -11.77
CA ASN A 99 2.94 2.23 -11.25
C ASN A 99 3.56 1.33 -12.33
N LEU A 100 4.87 1.44 -12.49
CA LEU A 100 5.62 0.61 -13.42
C LEU A 100 5.94 -0.74 -12.77
N ILE A 101 5.67 -1.81 -13.49
CA ILE A 101 5.98 -3.19 -13.08
C ILE A 101 6.95 -3.80 -14.08
N ASP A 102 8.13 -4.19 -13.61
CA ASP A 102 9.09 -4.94 -14.42
C ASP A 102 8.77 -6.44 -14.38
N GLN A 103 7.93 -6.87 -15.31
CA GLN A 103 7.54 -8.27 -15.42
C GLN A 103 8.70 -9.21 -15.67
N LYS A 104 9.77 -8.75 -16.35
CA LYS A 104 10.94 -9.60 -16.61
C LYS A 104 11.71 -9.86 -15.33
N GLU A 105 11.90 -8.82 -14.53
CA GLU A 105 12.58 -8.94 -13.24
C GLU A 105 11.77 -9.76 -12.23
N ILE A 106 10.44 -9.60 -12.21
CA ILE A 106 9.56 -10.43 -11.38
C ILE A 106 9.70 -11.91 -11.74
N ARG A 107 9.58 -12.24 -13.03
CA ARG A 107 9.75 -13.63 -13.51
C ARG A 107 11.13 -14.19 -13.17
N ARG A 108 12.18 -13.41 -13.39
CA ARG A 108 13.54 -13.81 -13.03
C ARG A 108 13.67 -14.10 -11.53
N LYS A 109 13.14 -13.24 -10.67
CA LYS A 109 13.16 -13.43 -9.22
C LYS A 109 12.30 -14.57 -8.72
N ALA A 110 11.21 -14.91 -9.43
CA ALA A 110 10.36 -16.04 -9.11
C ALA A 110 11.03 -17.40 -9.33
N GLU A 111 12.07 -17.45 -10.19
CA GLU A 111 12.88 -18.66 -10.40
C GLU A 111 14.00 -18.85 -9.37
N LEU A 112 14.28 -17.85 -8.54
CA LEU A 112 15.32 -17.98 -7.51
C LEU A 112 14.86 -18.93 -6.39
N PRO A 113 15.81 -19.56 -5.67
CA PRO A 113 15.50 -20.39 -4.52
C PRO A 113 14.66 -19.64 -3.48
N GLY A 114 13.68 -20.34 -2.89
CA GLY A 114 12.77 -19.82 -1.87
C GLY A 114 11.34 -20.29 -2.09
N GLY A 115 10.40 -19.65 -1.41
CA GLY A 115 8.98 -20.02 -1.44
C GLY A 115 8.57 -20.80 -0.20
N PHE A 116 7.56 -21.66 -0.34
CA PHE A 116 7.05 -22.45 0.77
C PHE A 116 8.02 -23.58 1.12
N GLU A 117 8.36 -23.69 2.41
CA GLU A 117 9.28 -24.71 2.92
C GLU A 117 8.55 -25.95 3.44
N ASP A 118 7.22 -25.89 3.51
CA ASP A 118 6.40 -27.01 3.97
C ASP A 118 6.01 -27.97 2.82
N SER A 119 5.73 -29.21 3.19
CA SER A 119 5.26 -30.26 2.26
C SER A 119 3.73 -30.32 2.19
N TYR A 120 3.05 -29.16 2.33
CA TYR A 120 1.60 -29.11 2.32
C TYR A 120 1.03 -29.52 0.96
N ASP A 121 0.11 -30.48 0.95
CA ASP A 121 -0.48 -31.10 -0.25
C ASP A 121 -1.91 -30.57 -0.59
N GLY A 122 -2.41 -29.57 0.15
CA GLY A 122 -3.66 -28.86 -0.14
C GLY A 122 -3.42 -27.56 -0.91
N LYS A 123 -4.49 -26.79 -1.10
CA LYS A 123 -4.44 -25.50 -1.81
C LYS A 123 -3.71 -24.44 -0.98
N ARG A 124 -2.78 -23.73 -1.62
CA ARG A 124 -2.03 -22.62 -1.03
C ARG A 124 -2.64 -21.31 -1.44
N ILE A 125 -3.16 -20.55 -0.47
CA ILE A 125 -3.66 -19.19 -0.64
C ILE A 125 -2.57 -18.24 -0.17
N LEU A 126 -2.23 -17.23 -0.95
CA LEU A 126 -1.21 -16.23 -0.64
C LEU A 126 -1.81 -14.84 -0.52
N THR A 127 -1.36 -14.08 0.47
CA THR A 127 -1.53 -12.63 0.56
C THR A 127 -0.18 -11.98 0.87
N VAL A 128 0.14 -10.90 0.18
CA VAL A 128 1.37 -10.11 0.41
C VAL A 128 0.98 -8.67 0.74
N GLY A 129 1.41 -8.18 1.91
CA GLY A 129 1.12 -6.81 2.32
C GLY A 129 1.36 -6.53 3.79
N ARG A 130 1.39 -5.25 4.16
CA ARG A 130 1.58 -4.80 5.53
C ARG A 130 0.42 -5.26 6.44
N LEU A 131 0.71 -5.67 7.66
CA LEU A 131 -0.30 -6.07 8.65
C LEU A 131 -0.92 -4.83 9.31
N THR A 132 -1.75 -4.12 8.56
CA THR A 132 -2.42 -2.88 8.97
C THR A 132 -3.94 -3.01 8.84
N ALA A 133 -4.69 -2.09 9.46
CA ALA A 133 -6.15 -2.06 9.37
C ALA A 133 -6.65 -1.91 7.92
N GLN A 134 -5.91 -1.23 7.06
CA GLN A 134 -6.22 -1.08 5.65
C GLN A 134 -6.37 -2.44 4.96
N LYS A 135 -5.50 -3.41 5.26
CA LYS A 135 -5.42 -4.71 4.58
C LYS A 135 -6.41 -5.76 5.08
N ALA A 136 -7.25 -5.43 6.05
CA ALA A 136 -8.42 -6.22 6.49
C ALA A 136 -8.14 -7.73 6.71
N TYR A 137 -6.98 -8.08 7.25
CA TYR A 137 -6.59 -9.49 7.46
C TYR A 137 -7.53 -10.25 8.39
N GLU A 138 -8.21 -9.55 9.30
CA GLU A 138 -9.22 -10.17 10.17
C GLU A 138 -10.35 -10.82 9.36
N ILE A 139 -10.73 -10.23 8.22
CA ILE A 139 -11.73 -10.80 7.30
C ILE A 139 -11.16 -12.06 6.61
N SER A 140 -9.89 -12.03 6.23
CA SER A 140 -9.21 -13.20 5.63
C SER A 140 -9.12 -14.37 6.61
N ILE A 141 -8.86 -14.09 7.90
CA ILE A 141 -8.83 -15.11 8.95
C ILE A 141 -10.23 -15.73 9.15
N ASP A 142 -11.28 -14.90 9.20
CA ASP A 142 -12.65 -15.39 9.31
C ASP A 142 -13.06 -16.22 8.08
N ALA A 143 -12.66 -15.79 6.87
CA ALA A 143 -12.87 -16.55 5.64
C ALA A 143 -12.16 -17.92 5.69
N MET A 144 -10.92 -17.98 6.21
CA MET A 144 -10.21 -19.25 6.38
C MET A 144 -10.93 -20.19 7.35
N LYS A 145 -11.53 -19.66 8.42
CA LYS A 145 -12.36 -20.45 9.34
C LYS A 145 -13.53 -21.09 8.62
N ILE A 146 -14.21 -20.33 7.76
CA ILE A 146 -15.32 -20.83 6.94
C ILE A 146 -14.86 -21.96 6.01
N LEU A 147 -13.72 -21.75 5.30
CA LEU A 147 -13.16 -22.79 4.42
C LEU A 147 -12.87 -24.08 5.18
N LYS A 148 -12.24 -23.96 6.36
CA LYS A 148 -11.95 -25.11 7.23
C LYS A 148 -13.21 -25.84 7.68
N ASP A 149 -14.25 -25.11 8.10
CA ASP A 149 -15.51 -25.70 8.56
C ASP A 149 -16.26 -26.43 7.43
N HIS A 150 -16.06 -26.02 6.18
CA HIS A 150 -16.56 -26.71 4.99
C HIS A 150 -15.67 -27.86 4.51
N GLY A 151 -14.63 -28.21 5.25
CA GLY A 151 -13.71 -29.31 4.90
C GLY A 151 -12.79 -29.01 3.71
N ILE A 152 -12.65 -27.75 3.31
CA ILE A 152 -11.75 -27.35 2.22
C ILE A 152 -10.30 -27.44 2.70
N LYS A 153 -9.52 -28.30 2.04
CA LYS A 153 -8.10 -28.49 2.34
C LYS A 153 -7.28 -27.35 1.74
N ALA A 154 -7.21 -26.26 2.48
CA ALA A 154 -6.45 -25.06 2.11
C ALA A 154 -5.59 -24.56 3.27
N ARG A 155 -4.52 -23.85 2.96
CA ARG A 155 -3.67 -23.13 3.91
C ARG A 155 -3.40 -21.74 3.39
N TRP A 156 -3.57 -20.75 4.26
CA TRP A 156 -3.37 -19.34 3.92
C TRP A 156 -2.04 -18.84 4.47
N TYR A 157 -1.23 -18.32 3.60
CA TYR A 157 0.09 -17.77 3.92
C TYR A 157 0.08 -16.27 3.72
N VAL A 158 0.62 -15.54 4.69
CA VAL A 158 0.72 -14.09 4.64
C VAL A 158 2.18 -13.65 4.72
N LEU A 159 2.63 -12.91 3.72
CA LEU A 159 3.95 -12.28 3.72
C LEU A 159 3.78 -10.79 4.07
N GLY A 160 4.40 -10.37 5.16
CA GLY A 160 4.39 -8.98 5.60
C GLY A 160 4.52 -8.83 7.11
N GLU A 161 4.77 -7.60 7.54
CA GLU A 161 4.85 -7.19 8.93
C GLU A 161 3.96 -5.96 9.16
N GLY A 162 3.66 -5.65 10.42
CA GLY A 162 2.90 -4.48 10.80
C GLY A 162 2.37 -4.54 12.22
N GLU A 163 1.81 -3.42 12.66
CA GLU A 163 1.34 -3.20 14.03
C GLU A 163 0.23 -4.16 14.49
N LEU A 164 -0.51 -4.77 13.55
CA LEU A 164 -1.59 -5.68 13.89
C LEU A 164 -1.16 -7.13 14.07
N ARG A 165 0.15 -7.48 13.91
CA ARG A 165 0.61 -8.87 13.99
C ARG A 165 0.12 -9.61 15.24
N GLY A 166 0.28 -9.02 16.41
CA GLY A 166 -0.13 -9.65 17.67
C GLY A 166 -1.65 -9.85 17.77
N LYS A 167 -2.43 -8.86 17.32
CA LYS A 167 -3.88 -8.94 17.29
C LYS A 167 -4.37 -10.04 16.32
N LEU A 168 -3.78 -10.11 15.14
CA LEU A 168 -4.12 -11.12 14.15
C LEU A 168 -3.74 -12.53 14.62
N GLN A 169 -2.57 -12.70 15.25
CA GLN A 169 -2.17 -13.98 15.84
C GLN A 169 -3.16 -14.43 16.91
N SER A 170 -3.60 -13.52 17.78
CA SER A 170 -4.61 -13.83 18.80
C SER A 170 -5.95 -14.28 18.20
N GLN A 171 -6.36 -13.73 17.05
CA GLN A 171 -7.55 -14.18 16.34
C GLN A 171 -7.37 -15.58 15.73
N ILE A 172 -6.21 -15.83 15.11
CA ILE A 172 -5.83 -17.14 14.56
C ILE A 172 -5.88 -18.21 15.66
N ASP A 173 -5.31 -17.91 16.82
CA ASP A 173 -5.25 -18.84 17.96
C ASP A 173 -6.64 -19.12 18.52
N ARG A 174 -7.45 -18.10 18.72
CA ARG A 174 -8.84 -18.22 19.21
C ARG A 174 -9.72 -19.07 18.28
N LEU A 175 -9.48 -18.99 16.96
CA LEU A 175 -10.25 -19.74 15.96
C LEU A 175 -9.66 -21.13 15.66
N GLY A 176 -8.57 -21.50 16.30
CA GLY A 176 -7.90 -22.79 16.09
C GLY A 176 -7.30 -22.95 14.70
N LEU A 177 -6.75 -21.86 14.13
CA LEU A 177 -6.24 -21.78 12.76
C LEU A 177 -4.70 -21.77 12.67
N GLN A 178 -3.98 -22.12 13.74
CA GLN A 178 -2.50 -22.00 13.81
C GLN A 178 -1.78 -22.83 12.71
N LYS A 179 -2.42 -23.89 12.20
CA LYS A 179 -1.90 -24.72 11.12
C LYS A 179 -2.43 -24.35 9.74
N ASP A 180 -3.44 -23.49 9.68
CA ASP A 180 -4.19 -23.20 8.46
C ASP A 180 -4.01 -21.75 7.99
N PHE A 181 -3.64 -20.82 8.90
CA PHE A 181 -3.38 -19.41 8.57
C PHE A 181 -2.04 -18.96 9.16
N LEU A 182 -1.04 -18.75 8.33
CA LEU A 182 0.36 -18.56 8.73
C LEU A 182 0.87 -17.15 8.41
N LEU A 183 1.31 -16.42 9.44
CA LEU A 183 1.98 -15.13 9.29
C LEU A 183 3.49 -15.35 9.17
N LEU A 184 4.01 -15.40 7.93
CA LEU A 184 5.40 -15.78 7.64
C LEU A 184 6.41 -14.61 7.78
N GLY A 185 5.94 -13.40 8.11
CA GLY A 185 6.80 -12.22 8.17
C GLY A 185 7.11 -11.63 6.79
N ALA A 186 7.87 -10.54 6.78
CA ALA A 186 8.34 -9.94 5.55
C ALA A 186 9.39 -10.81 4.87
N LYS A 187 9.33 -10.88 3.55
CA LYS A 187 10.31 -11.60 2.72
C LYS A 187 10.94 -10.65 1.72
N SER A 188 12.26 -10.69 1.57
CA SER A 188 12.99 -9.86 0.61
C SER A 188 12.67 -10.21 -0.84
N ASN A 189 12.36 -11.47 -1.11
CA ASN A 189 11.90 -11.95 -2.41
C ASN A 189 10.57 -12.72 -2.24
N PRO A 190 9.41 -12.10 -2.49
CA PRO A 190 8.11 -12.76 -2.39
C PRO A 190 7.75 -13.58 -3.64
N TYR A 191 8.44 -13.40 -4.77
CA TYR A 191 8.03 -13.93 -6.06
C TYR A 191 8.02 -15.46 -6.18
N PRO A 192 8.91 -16.23 -5.51
CA PRO A 192 8.77 -17.69 -5.48
C PRO A 192 7.46 -18.13 -4.82
N TYR A 193 6.93 -17.38 -3.83
CA TYR A 193 5.64 -17.68 -3.20
C TYR A 193 4.47 -17.41 -4.15
N TYR A 194 4.50 -16.31 -4.92
CA TYR A 194 3.50 -16.05 -5.96
C TYR A 194 3.48 -17.16 -7.00
N LYS A 195 4.64 -17.61 -7.46
CA LYS A 195 4.76 -18.71 -8.43
C LYS A 195 4.21 -20.03 -7.91
N GLN A 196 4.34 -20.30 -6.60
CA GLN A 196 4.01 -21.57 -5.97
C GLN A 196 2.60 -21.59 -5.35
N CYS A 197 1.90 -20.47 -5.25
CA CYS A 197 0.54 -20.44 -4.71
C CYS A 197 -0.49 -20.88 -5.76
N ASP A 198 -1.61 -21.44 -5.29
CA ASP A 198 -2.76 -21.77 -6.15
C ASP A 198 -3.69 -20.57 -6.34
N LEU A 199 -3.73 -19.67 -5.34
CA LEU A 199 -4.60 -18.51 -5.34
C LEU A 199 -3.95 -17.34 -4.61
N TYR A 200 -3.92 -16.18 -5.24
CA TYR A 200 -3.59 -14.92 -4.59
C TYR A 200 -4.87 -14.21 -4.15
N VAL A 201 -4.95 -13.80 -2.89
CA VAL A 201 -6.09 -13.05 -2.34
C VAL A 201 -5.61 -11.74 -1.72
N HIS A 202 -6.28 -10.67 -2.02
CA HIS A 202 -5.97 -9.34 -1.52
C HIS A 202 -7.22 -8.70 -0.89
N ALA A 203 -7.45 -8.99 0.38
CA ALA A 203 -8.48 -8.31 1.15
C ALA A 203 -7.98 -6.91 1.53
N THR A 204 -8.74 -5.88 1.19
CA THR A 204 -8.37 -4.50 1.53
C THR A 204 -9.61 -3.63 1.64
N ARG A 205 -9.59 -2.60 2.49
CA ARG A 205 -10.68 -1.64 2.64
C ARG A 205 -10.62 -0.53 1.60
N PHE A 206 -9.41 -0.14 1.23
CA PHE A 206 -9.15 0.87 0.19
C PHE A 206 -7.74 0.72 -0.37
N GLU A 207 -7.59 1.04 -1.64
CA GLU A 207 -6.31 1.03 -2.38
C GLU A 207 -6.27 2.20 -3.37
N GLY A 208 -5.07 2.62 -3.72
CA GLY A 208 -4.86 3.45 -4.89
C GLY A 208 -4.77 2.58 -6.14
N LYS A 209 -3.64 1.87 -6.27
CA LYS A 209 -3.43 0.80 -7.24
C LYS A 209 -2.43 -0.19 -6.63
N SER A 210 -2.94 -1.34 -6.19
CA SER A 210 -2.09 -2.31 -5.49
C SER A 210 -1.00 -2.88 -6.40
N ILE A 211 0.25 -2.63 -6.03
CA ILE A 211 1.43 -3.23 -6.69
C ILE A 211 1.39 -4.75 -6.48
N ALA A 212 1.07 -5.22 -5.29
CA ALA A 212 1.04 -6.64 -4.97
C ALA A 212 0.04 -7.47 -5.82
N ILE A 213 -1.09 -6.85 -6.24
CA ILE A 213 -2.01 -7.49 -7.20
C ILE A 213 -1.41 -7.52 -8.61
N GLN A 214 -0.65 -6.50 -8.99
CA GLN A 214 -0.04 -6.45 -10.32
C GLN A 214 1.17 -7.39 -10.44
N GLU A 215 1.79 -7.74 -9.30
CA GLU A 215 2.91 -8.68 -9.21
C GLU A 215 2.43 -10.15 -9.22
N ALA A 216 1.17 -10.40 -8.80
CA ALA A 216 0.54 -11.71 -8.78
C ALA A 216 0.09 -12.16 -10.18
#